data_fd7d64422794432b47718542bb530263
#
_entry.id   fd7d64422794432b47718542bb530263
#
_cell.length_a   1.000
_cell.length_b   1.000
_cell.length_c   1.000
_cell.angle_alpha   90.00
_cell.angle_beta   90.00
_cell.angle_gamma   90.00
#
_symmetry.space_group_name_H-M   'P 1'
#
loop_
_entity.id
_entity.type
_entity.pdbx_description
1 polymer ?
#
loop_
_entity_poly.entity_id
_entity_poly.type
_entity_poly.pdbx_seq_one_letter_code
_entity_poly.pdbx_strand_id
1 'polypeptide(L)'
;MKPLCKTEGMQTSFIISDLDPIYNDAVRELFFTPYEDGFAKTFPANTPHLDVFYRHFAQTLEELILQTARIHPAPWEQALLAFMQRVEQQDIQWYLAGSAALAARGLDVAPRDLDLIADDAGAHSLGDLLFDTLIQPVEDSRGWISNWFGRAFFHTRIEWIGGVSEDVDENGITEYGPEAASRLETINWREYDILVPPLDIQLEVSRRRGLDERVRKITQSLIS
;
A
#
# COMPACT_ATOMS: atom_id res chain seq x y z
N MET A 1 -11.86 19.78 3.05
CA MET A 1 -12.40 18.44 2.72
C MET A 1 -13.19 17.89 3.89
N LYS A 2 -14.30 17.20 3.65
CA LYS A 2 -15.15 16.62 4.69
C LYS A 2 -15.44 15.16 4.40
N PRO A 3 -15.19 14.24 5.34
CA PRO A 3 -15.61 12.85 5.22
C PRO A 3 -17.09 12.70 5.58
N LEU A 4 -17.81 11.89 4.79
CA LEU A 4 -19.19 11.50 5.04
C LEU A 4 -19.33 10.00 4.84
N CYS A 5 -20.26 9.37 5.58
CA CYS A 5 -20.64 7.98 5.38
C CYS A 5 -22.13 7.91 5.07
N LYS A 6 -22.50 7.26 3.97
CA LYS A 6 -23.90 7.17 3.54
C LYS A 6 -24.23 5.72 3.17
N THR A 7 -25.29 5.19 3.76
CA THR A 7 -25.80 3.88 3.39
C THR A 7 -27.10 4.04 2.61
N GLU A 8 -27.14 3.48 1.40
CA GLU A 8 -28.30 3.48 0.53
C GLU A 8 -28.54 2.06 0.00
N GLY A 9 -29.67 1.49 0.35
CA GLY A 9 -29.99 0.11 -0.03
C GLY A 9 -28.96 -0.88 0.50
N MET A 10 -28.31 -1.58 -0.40
CA MET A 10 -27.28 -2.60 -0.07
C MET A 10 -25.84 -2.09 -0.14
N GLN A 11 -25.65 -0.79 -0.18
CA GLN A 11 -24.33 -0.17 -0.32
C GLN A 11 -24.08 0.87 0.76
N THR A 12 -22.84 0.93 1.23
CA THR A 12 -22.32 2.00 2.11
C THR A 12 -21.15 2.68 1.41
N SER A 13 -21.21 3.98 1.30
CA SER A 13 -20.18 4.79 0.65
C SER A 13 -19.44 5.66 1.66
N PHE A 14 -18.11 5.63 1.61
CA PHE A 14 -17.24 6.63 2.21
C PHE A 14 -17.07 7.75 1.19
N ILE A 15 -17.47 8.96 1.57
CA ILE A 15 -17.54 10.10 0.66
C ILE A 15 -16.59 11.19 1.15
N ILE A 16 -15.92 11.83 0.21
CA ILE A 16 -15.09 13.02 0.42
C ILE A 16 -15.77 14.18 -0.29
N SER A 17 -16.27 15.14 0.47
CA SER A 17 -16.87 16.39 -0.05
C SER A 17 -16.02 17.60 0.30
N ASP A 18 -16.36 18.77 -0.23
CA ASP A 18 -15.63 20.03 -0.03
C ASP A 18 -14.12 19.89 -0.29
N LEU A 19 -13.76 19.15 -1.33
CA LEU A 19 -12.38 18.90 -1.72
C LEU A 19 -11.90 20.02 -2.67
N ASP A 20 -10.72 20.58 -2.40
CA ASP A 20 -10.06 21.43 -3.38
C ASP A 20 -9.66 20.60 -4.61
N PRO A 21 -9.99 21.05 -5.83
CA PRO A 21 -9.66 20.33 -7.07
C PRO A 21 -8.19 19.95 -7.25
N ILE A 22 -7.25 20.64 -6.60
CA ILE A 22 -5.83 20.31 -6.64
C ILE A 22 -5.52 18.91 -6.08
N TYR A 23 -6.40 18.35 -5.26
CA TYR A 23 -6.26 17.02 -4.66
C TYR A 23 -6.98 15.91 -5.43
N ASN A 24 -7.66 16.22 -6.53
CA ASN A 24 -8.46 15.23 -7.27
C ASN A 24 -7.63 14.00 -7.69
N ASP A 25 -6.40 14.21 -8.13
CA ASP A 25 -5.55 13.09 -8.56
C ASP A 25 -5.11 12.22 -7.38
N ALA A 26 -4.81 12.82 -6.24
CA ALA A 26 -4.51 12.08 -5.02
C ALA A 26 -5.69 11.21 -4.56
N VAL A 27 -6.92 11.74 -4.65
CA VAL A 27 -8.12 10.98 -4.30
C VAL A 27 -8.39 9.84 -5.28
N ARG A 28 -8.12 10.03 -6.58
CA ARG A 28 -8.21 8.97 -7.58
C ARG A 28 -7.14 7.88 -7.38
N GLU A 29 -5.93 8.25 -6.96
CA GLU A 29 -4.87 7.29 -6.58
C GLU A 29 -5.33 6.37 -5.42
N LEU A 30 -6.21 6.86 -4.56
CA LEU A 30 -6.83 6.08 -3.47
C LEU A 30 -8.04 5.24 -3.93
N PHE A 31 -8.32 5.18 -5.23
CA PHE A 31 -9.44 4.45 -5.85
C PHE A 31 -10.84 4.99 -5.49
N PHE A 32 -10.94 6.28 -5.16
CA PHE A 32 -12.22 6.95 -5.08
C PHE A 32 -12.66 7.40 -6.47
N THR A 33 -13.93 7.27 -6.75
CA THR A 33 -14.56 7.67 -8.02
C THR A 33 -15.39 8.94 -7.84
N PRO A 34 -15.56 9.77 -8.88
CA PRO A 34 -16.43 10.93 -8.81
C PRO A 34 -17.85 10.58 -8.35
N TYR A 35 -18.38 11.35 -7.43
CA TYR A 35 -19.71 11.16 -6.83
C TYR A 35 -20.29 12.51 -6.39
N GLU A 36 -21.45 12.92 -6.96
CA GLU A 36 -22.04 14.24 -6.72
C GLU A 36 -20.98 15.35 -6.85
N ASP A 37 -20.85 16.20 -5.82
CA ASP A 37 -19.85 17.28 -5.76
C ASP A 37 -18.52 16.85 -5.12
N GLY A 38 -18.22 15.55 -5.12
CA GLY A 38 -17.02 15.00 -4.47
C GLY A 38 -16.58 13.66 -5.04
N PHE A 39 -16.12 12.79 -4.17
CA PHE A 39 -15.64 11.46 -4.51
C PHE A 39 -16.16 10.43 -3.51
N ALA A 40 -16.40 9.20 -3.97
CA ALA A 40 -16.85 8.11 -3.11
C ALA A 40 -16.10 6.80 -3.38
N LYS A 41 -15.98 5.99 -2.33
CA LYS A 41 -15.64 4.57 -2.41
C LYS A 41 -16.75 3.77 -1.74
N THR A 42 -17.28 2.76 -2.44
CA THR A 42 -18.52 2.08 -2.05
C THR A 42 -18.24 0.61 -1.72
N PHE A 43 -18.85 0.14 -0.64
CA PHE A 43 -18.74 -1.21 -0.10
C PHE A 43 -20.14 -1.83 0.05
N PRO A 44 -20.28 -3.16 0.05
CA PRO A 44 -21.53 -3.82 0.46
C PRO A 44 -21.92 -3.38 1.88
N ALA A 45 -23.20 -3.03 2.11
CA ALA A 45 -23.65 -2.52 3.42
C ALA A 45 -23.54 -3.55 4.56
N ASN A 46 -23.46 -4.84 4.22
CA ASN A 46 -23.26 -5.92 5.16
C ASN A 46 -21.77 -6.26 5.42
N THR A 47 -20.84 -5.48 4.87
CA THR A 47 -19.41 -5.64 5.18
C THR A 47 -19.17 -5.40 6.67
N PRO A 48 -18.54 -6.33 7.38
CA PRO A 48 -18.29 -6.17 8.81
C PRO A 48 -17.43 -4.94 9.12
N HIS A 49 -17.70 -4.29 10.25
CA HIS A 49 -16.87 -3.23 10.83
C HIS A 49 -16.67 -1.96 9.97
N LEU A 50 -17.52 -1.70 9.00
CA LEU A 50 -17.44 -0.48 8.17
C LEU A 50 -17.44 0.81 9.01
N ASP A 51 -18.14 0.82 10.14
CA ASP A 51 -18.17 1.96 11.06
C ASP A 51 -16.81 2.24 11.71
N VAL A 52 -16.04 1.18 12.00
CA VAL A 52 -14.67 1.29 12.54
C VAL A 52 -13.74 1.84 11.49
N PHE A 53 -13.76 1.27 10.27
CA PHE A 53 -12.92 1.71 9.17
C PHE A 53 -13.25 3.14 8.72
N TYR A 54 -14.53 3.48 8.66
CA TYR A 54 -14.94 4.85 8.37
C TYR A 54 -14.43 5.84 9.42
N ARG A 55 -14.53 5.51 10.69
CA ARG A 55 -14.06 6.38 11.78
C ARG A 55 -12.57 6.67 11.63
N HIS A 56 -11.77 5.65 11.37
CA HIS A 56 -10.34 5.83 11.17
C HIS A 56 -10.03 6.59 9.88
N PHE A 57 -10.69 6.23 8.77
CA PHE A 57 -10.62 6.99 7.52
C PHE A 57 -10.93 8.48 7.75
N ALA A 58 -12.02 8.80 8.45
CA ALA A 58 -12.43 10.18 8.70
C ALA A 58 -11.42 10.96 9.55
N GLN A 59 -10.78 10.30 10.51
CA GLN A 59 -9.76 10.91 11.37
C GLN A 59 -8.45 11.18 10.65
N THR A 60 -8.11 10.36 9.65
CA THR A 60 -6.82 10.40 8.95
C THR A 60 -6.90 11.00 7.56
N LEU A 61 -8.11 11.31 7.08
CA LEU A 61 -8.38 11.74 5.70
C LEU A 61 -7.49 12.89 5.22
N GLU A 62 -7.34 13.93 6.02
CA GLU A 62 -6.57 15.11 5.64
C GLU A 62 -5.10 14.74 5.40
N GLU A 63 -4.47 14.06 6.36
CA GLU A 63 -3.08 13.67 6.25
C GLU A 63 -2.86 12.63 5.14
N LEU A 64 -3.78 11.67 4.98
CA LEU A 64 -3.77 10.69 3.89
C LEU A 64 -3.73 11.39 2.52
N ILE A 65 -4.58 12.42 2.32
CA ILE A 65 -4.62 13.15 1.04
C ILE A 65 -3.37 14.02 0.87
N LEU A 66 -2.92 14.71 1.90
CA LEU A 66 -1.74 15.58 1.81
C LEU A 66 -0.46 14.79 1.52
N GLN A 67 -0.29 13.61 2.11
CA GLN A 67 0.83 12.72 1.80
C GLN A 67 0.70 12.14 0.37
N THR A 68 -0.49 11.69 -0.03
CA THR A 68 -0.72 11.16 -1.38
C THR A 68 -0.48 12.24 -2.44
N ALA A 69 -0.90 13.48 -2.19
CA ALA A 69 -0.64 14.66 -3.05
C ALA A 69 0.80 15.16 -2.98
N ARG A 70 1.67 14.57 -2.15
CA ARG A 70 3.08 14.97 -1.94
C ARG A 70 3.25 16.40 -1.37
N ILE A 71 2.26 16.89 -0.65
CA ILE A 71 2.34 18.15 0.10
C ILE A 71 3.08 17.91 1.42
N HIS A 72 2.73 16.81 2.10
CA HIS A 72 3.45 16.34 3.27
C HIS A 72 4.33 15.14 2.92
N PRO A 73 5.54 15.05 3.50
CA PRO A 73 6.37 13.87 3.36
C PRO A 73 5.74 12.69 4.13
N ALA A 74 5.80 11.51 3.55
CA ALA A 74 5.38 10.29 4.23
C ALA A 74 6.43 9.88 5.28
N PRO A 75 6.10 9.76 6.58
CA PRO A 75 7.02 9.31 7.62
C PRO A 75 7.20 7.78 7.59
N TRP A 76 7.68 7.28 6.46
CA TRP A 76 7.76 5.85 6.14
C TRP A 76 8.58 5.05 7.16
N GLU A 77 9.67 5.62 7.72
CA GLU A 77 10.46 4.94 8.75
C GLU A 77 9.68 4.72 10.05
N GLN A 78 8.84 5.68 10.43
CA GLN A 78 7.98 5.54 11.60
C GLN A 78 6.91 4.49 11.35
N ALA A 79 6.31 4.49 10.15
CA ALA A 79 5.32 3.51 9.76
C ALA A 79 5.92 2.10 9.70
N LEU A 80 7.10 1.94 9.09
CA LEU A 80 7.76 0.64 9.00
C LEU A 80 8.16 0.13 10.40
N LEU A 81 8.71 0.98 11.26
CA LEU A 81 9.05 0.60 12.64
C LEU A 81 7.80 0.15 13.41
N ALA A 82 6.73 0.92 13.34
CA ALA A 82 5.49 0.59 14.04
C ALA A 82 4.83 -0.69 13.47
N PHE A 83 4.94 -0.93 12.17
CA PHE A 83 4.52 -2.18 11.54
C PHE A 83 5.38 -3.37 12.00
N MET A 84 6.72 -3.23 11.98
CA MET A 84 7.63 -4.30 12.43
C MET A 84 7.37 -4.71 13.88
N GLN A 85 7.14 -3.75 14.78
CA GLN A 85 6.79 -4.02 16.18
C GLN A 85 5.50 -4.82 16.34
N ARG A 86 4.54 -4.71 15.40
CA ARG A 86 3.30 -5.49 15.41
C ARG A 86 3.48 -6.88 14.81
N VAL A 87 4.26 -6.98 13.74
CA VAL A 87 4.35 -8.22 12.96
C VAL A 87 5.41 -9.19 13.49
N GLU A 88 6.38 -8.73 14.28
CA GLU A 88 7.54 -9.52 14.74
C GLU A 88 7.18 -10.85 15.40
N GLN A 89 6.06 -10.90 16.14
CA GLN A 89 5.61 -12.12 16.84
C GLN A 89 4.50 -12.88 16.11
N GLN A 90 4.26 -12.52 14.86
CA GLN A 90 3.19 -13.11 14.05
C GLN A 90 3.77 -14.04 12.99
N ASP A 91 3.11 -15.16 12.77
CA ASP A 91 3.44 -16.07 11.67
C ASP A 91 2.70 -15.64 10.40
N ILE A 92 3.14 -14.52 9.82
CA ILE A 92 2.56 -13.94 8.60
C ILE A 92 3.65 -13.96 7.53
N GLN A 93 3.36 -14.59 6.40
CA GLN A 93 4.26 -14.57 5.25
C GLN A 93 4.05 -13.28 4.46
N TRP A 94 5.06 -12.41 4.46
CA TRP A 94 5.03 -11.15 3.75
C TRP A 94 6.43 -10.68 3.37
N TYR A 95 6.52 -9.77 2.43
CA TYR A 95 7.74 -9.02 2.12
C TYR A 95 7.45 -7.57 1.74
N LEU A 96 8.44 -6.71 1.93
CA LEU A 96 8.36 -5.29 1.59
C LEU A 96 8.80 -5.09 0.14
N ALA A 97 8.00 -4.36 -0.66
CA ALA A 97 8.29 -4.06 -2.06
C ALA A 97 8.40 -2.54 -2.31
N GLY A 98 8.48 -2.15 -3.56
CA GLY A 98 8.42 -0.76 -4.00
C GLY A 98 9.57 0.13 -3.52
N SER A 99 9.26 1.39 -3.33
CA SER A 99 10.26 2.38 -2.90
C SER A 99 10.72 2.19 -1.46
N ALA A 100 9.85 1.65 -0.61
CA ALA A 100 10.19 1.39 0.78
C ALA A 100 11.25 0.28 0.92
N ALA A 101 11.21 -0.75 0.08
CA ALA A 101 12.26 -1.78 0.03
C ALA A 101 13.62 -1.20 -0.36
N LEU A 102 13.66 -0.29 -1.34
CA LEU A 102 14.90 0.40 -1.73
C LEU A 102 15.44 1.30 -0.62
N ALA A 103 14.55 2.07 0.04
CA ALA A 103 14.95 2.94 1.14
C ALA A 103 15.47 2.14 2.35
N ALA A 104 14.82 1.02 2.66
CA ALA A 104 15.26 0.12 3.74
C ALA A 104 16.63 -0.53 3.46
N ARG A 105 17.00 -0.70 2.17
CA ARG A 105 18.36 -1.10 1.76
C ARG A 105 19.39 0.03 1.89
N GLY A 106 18.98 1.24 2.24
CA GLY A 106 19.84 2.41 2.36
C GLY A 106 20.01 3.25 1.08
N LEU A 107 19.21 2.99 0.04
CA LEU A 107 19.19 3.86 -1.14
C LEU A 107 18.46 5.18 -0.80
N ASP A 108 19.01 6.28 -1.31
CA ASP A 108 18.45 7.63 -1.12
C ASP A 108 17.17 7.81 -1.97
N VAL A 109 16.09 7.12 -1.61
CA VAL A 109 14.76 7.26 -2.19
C VAL A 109 13.77 7.69 -1.12
N ALA A 110 12.75 8.44 -1.50
CA ALA A 110 11.70 8.89 -0.59
C ALA A 110 10.42 8.07 -0.83
N PRO A 111 10.14 7.05 -0.01
CA PRO A 111 8.89 6.31 -0.06
C PRO A 111 7.68 7.20 0.23
N ARG A 112 6.55 6.91 -0.41
CA ARG A 112 5.28 7.59 -0.17
C ARG A 112 4.31 6.75 0.64
N ASP A 113 4.59 5.46 0.70
CA ASP A 113 3.79 4.41 1.30
C ASP A 113 4.67 3.19 1.60
N LEU A 114 4.10 2.20 2.24
CA LEU A 114 4.66 0.87 2.37
C LEU A 114 3.85 -0.09 1.51
N ASP A 115 4.49 -0.71 0.54
CA ASP A 115 3.91 -1.76 -0.30
C ASP A 115 4.30 -3.13 0.27
N LEU A 116 3.32 -3.90 0.75
CA LEU A 116 3.54 -5.24 1.28
C LEU A 116 2.94 -6.27 0.33
N ILE A 117 3.61 -7.38 0.19
CA ILE A 117 3.14 -8.53 -0.59
C ILE A 117 3.00 -9.71 0.35
N ALA A 118 1.89 -10.42 0.25
CA ALA A 118 1.58 -11.58 1.08
C ALA A 118 0.97 -12.72 0.26
N ASP A 119 0.83 -13.88 0.86
CA ASP A 119 -0.06 -14.92 0.36
C ASP A 119 -1.53 -14.61 0.71
N ASP A 120 -2.47 -15.48 0.31
CA ASP A 120 -3.89 -15.30 0.60
C ASP A 120 -4.18 -15.21 2.11
N ALA A 121 -3.60 -16.10 2.89
CA ALA A 121 -3.78 -16.15 4.34
C ALA A 121 -3.14 -14.94 5.02
N GLY A 122 -1.94 -14.56 4.58
CA GLY A 122 -1.20 -13.40 5.04
C GLY A 122 -1.95 -12.10 4.81
N ALA A 123 -2.65 -11.95 3.67
CA ALA A 123 -3.45 -10.75 3.40
C ALA A 123 -4.56 -10.52 4.44
N HIS A 124 -5.24 -11.57 4.86
CA HIS A 124 -6.25 -11.50 5.92
C HIS A 124 -5.60 -11.26 7.28
N SER A 125 -4.51 -11.99 7.59
CA SER A 125 -3.79 -11.81 8.86
C SER A 125 -3.21 -10.40 9.01
N LEU A 126 -2.74 -9.77 7.92
CA LEU A 126 -2.36 -8.34 7.91
C LEU A 126 -3.56 -7.44 8.19
N GLY A 127 -4.75 -7.76 7.65
CA GLY A 127 -5.98 -7.04 7.95
C GLY A 127 -6.35 -7.10 9.43
N ASP A 128 -6.22 -8.27 10.06
CA ASP A 128 -6.47 -8.46 11.49
C ASP A 128 -5.42 -7.72 12.33
N LEU A 129 -4.13 -7.81 11.96
CA LEU A 129 -3.02 -7.14 12.63
C LEU A 129 -3.15 -5.61 12.62
N LEU A 130 -3.63 -5.06 11.51
CA LEU A 130 -3.78 -3.63 11.27
C LEU A 130 -5.21 -3.13 11.45
N PHE A 131 -6.09 -3.92 12.06
CA PHE A 131 -7.53 -3.68 12.15
C PHE A 131 -7.88 -2.27 12.64
N ASP A 132 -7.19 -1.79 13.66
CA ASP A 132 -7.40 -0.46 14.27
C ASP A 132 -6.92 0.70 13.40
N THR A 133 -6.17 0.40 12.33
CA THR A 133 -5.59 1.38 11.40
C THR A 133 -6.13 1.25 9.97
N LEU A 134 -7.04 0.28 9.73
CA LEU A 134 -7.68 0.13 8.44
C LEU A 134 -8.53 1.35 8.08
N ILE A 135 -8.38 1.83 6.86
CA ILE A 135 -9.23 2.90 6.29
C ILE A 135 -10.26 2.38 5.30
N GLN A 136 -10.21 1.07 5.04
CA GLN A 136 -11.18 0.29 4.27
C GLN A 136 -11.04 -1.18 4.64
N PRO A 137 -12.04 -2.04 4.35
CA PRO A 137 -11.90 -3.48 4.55
C PRO A 137 -10.83 -4.07 3.65
N VAL A 138 -10.31 -5.25 4.02
CA VAL A 138 -9.59 -6.10 3.06
C VAL A 138 -10.61 -6.61 2.05
N GLU A 139 -10.35 -6.39 0.77
CA GLU A 139 -11.29 -6.64 -0.32
C GLU A 139 -10.76 -7.68 -1.30
N ASP A 140 -11.66 -8.46 -1.87
CA ASP A 140 -11.41 -9.19 -3.11
C ASP A 140 -11.06 -8.18 -4.21
N SER A 141 -9.88 -8.30 -4.80
CA SER A 141 -9.38 -7.41 -5.85
C SER A 141 -10.09 -7.62 -7.21
N ARG A 142 -11.03 -8.57 -7.27
CA ARG A 142 -11.82 -8.94 -8.47
C ARG A 142 -10.97 -9.33 -9.67
N GLY A 143 -9.90 -10.08 -9.41
CA GLY A 143 -9.03 -10.60 -10.47
C GLY A 143 -8.12 -9.56 -11.09
N TRP A 144 -7.79 -8.50 -10.35
CA TRP A 144 -6.75 -7.57 -10.78
C TRP A 144 -5.42 -8.34 -10.92
N ILE A 145 -4.39 -8.07 -10.12
CA ILE A 145 -3.10 -8.80 -10.14
C ILE A 145 -2.96 -9.77 -8.96
N SER A 146 -3.94 -9.78 -8.08
CA SER A 146 -3.96 -10.56 -6.84
C SER A 146 -5.39 -10.90 -6.45
N ASN A 147 -5.57 -11.78 -5.48
CA ASN A 147 -6.89 -12.12 -4.94
C ASN A 147 -7.38 -11.04 -3.96
N TRP A 148 -6.47 -10.49 -3.15
CA TRP A 148 -6.80 -9.60 -2.04
C TRP A 148 -6.05 -8.28 -2.12
N PHE A 149 -6.73 -7.23 -1.67
CA PHE A 149 -6.15 -5.90 -1.48
C PHE A 149 -6.55 -5.34 -0.12
N GLY A 150 -5.58 -4.82 0.63
CA GLY A 150 -5.81 -4.13 1.90
C GLY A 150 -5.15 -2.76 1.95
N ARG A 151 -5.72 -1.87 2.76
CA ARG A 151 -5.16 -0.52 2.97
C ARG A 151 -5.40 -0.05 4.40
N ALA A 152 -4.31 0.35 5.02
CA ALA A 152 -4.29 0.99 6.33
C ALA A 152 -3.64 2.37 6.24
N PHE A 153 -3.87 3.22 7.25
CA PHE A 153 -3.10 4.44 7.45
C PHE A 153 -2.52 4.42 8.87
N PHE A 154 -1.22 4.18 8.96
CA PHE A 154 -0.50 4.09 10.21
C PHE A 154 0.80 4.90 10.09
N HIS A 155 0.75 6.18 10.45
CA HIS A 155 1.70 7.25 10.14
C HIS A 155 1.77 7.60 8.65
N THR A 156 1.76 6.61 7.78
CA THR A 156 1.58 6.76 6.34
C THR A 156 0.68 5.63 5.81
N ARG A 157 0.38 5.67 4.53
CA ARG A 157 -0.36 4.63 3.83
C ARG A 157 0.45 3.32 3.84
N ILE A 158 -0.18 2.24 4.26
CA ILE A 158 0.31 0.88 4.12
C ILE A 158 -0.68 0.14 3.22
N GLU A 159 -0.20 -0.36 2.11
CA GLU A 159 -1.00 -1.14 1.16
C GLU A 159 -0.43 -2.54 1.05
N TRP A 160 -1.30 -3.51 0.85
CA TRP A 160 -0.85 -4.86 0.57
C TRP A 160 -1.74 -5.55 -0.43
N ILE A 161 -1.12 -6.46 -1.17
CA ILE A 161 -1.79 -7.42 -2.03
C ILE A 161 -1.50 -8.82 -1.53
N GLY A 162 -2.45 -9.73 -1.71
CA GLY A 162 -2.29 -11.13 -1.32
C GLY A 162 -2.81 -12.09 -2.37
N GLY A 163 -2.16 -13.26 -2.48
CA GLY A 163 -2.50 -14.22 -3.51
C GLY A 163 -2.26 -13.67 -4.91
N VAL A 164 -1.05 -13.22 -5.19
CA VAL A 164 -0.65 -12.69 -6.50
C VAL A 164 -0.77 -13.77 -7.56
N SER A 165 -1.34 -13.43 -8.72
CA SER A 165 -1.51 -14.34 -9.84
C SER A 165 -0.16 -14.83 -10.39
N GLU A 166 -0.07 -16.12 -10.74
CA GLU A 166 1.17 -16.70 -11.27
C GLU A 166 1.54 -16.14 -12.65
N ASP A 167 0.57 -15.66 -13.41
CA ASP A 167 0.74 -15.09 -14.75
C ASP A 167 1.12 -13.60 -14.78
N VAL A 168 1.24 -12.95 -13.61
CA VAL A 168 1.53 -11.52 -13.52
C VAL A 168 2.86 -11.12 -14.16
N ASP A 169 3.81 -12.04 -14.23
CA ASP A 169 5.13 -11.84 -14.83
C ASP A 169 5.19 -12.16 -16.34
N GLU A 170 4.10 -12.64 -16.97
CA GLU A 170 4.07 -12.98 -18.42
C GLU A 170 4.41 -11.78 -19.32
N ASN A 171 4.06 -10.58 -18.91
CA ASN A 171 4.35 -9.34 -19.65
C ASN A 171 5.58 -8.59 -19.13
N GLY A 172 6.43 -9.27 -18.39
CA GLY A 172 7.66 -8.76 -17.78
C GLY A 172 7.65 -8.86 -16.27
N ILE A 173 8.80 -9.18 -15.71
CA ILE A 173 9.02 -9.41 -14.29
C ILE A 173 8.51 -8.24 -13.44
N THR A 174 7.87 -8.55 -12.33
CA THR A 174 7.36 -7.56 -11.37
C THR A 174 8.03 -7.70 -10.01
N GLU A 175 7.92 -6.68 -9.16
CA GLU A 175 8.45 -6.72 -7.79
C GLU A 175 7.58 -7.58 -6.84
N TYR A 176 6.42 -8.03 -7.31
CA TYR A 176 5.41 -8.73 -6.53
C TYR A 176 4.99 -10.09 -7.12
N GLY A 177 5.55 -10.45 -8.26
CA GLY A 177 5.24 -11.72 -8.93
C GLY A 177 6.06 -12.91 -8.43
N PRO A 178 5.78 -14.09 -9.00
CA PRO A 178 6.42 -15.35 -8.61
C PRO A 178 7.95 -15.33 -8.75
N GLU A 179 8.48 -14.67 -9.78
CA GLU A 179 9.94 -14.56 -9.98
C GLU A 179 10.59 -13.83 -8.80
N ALA A 180 10.05 -12.68 -8.39
CA ALA A 180 10.54 -11.94 -7.23
C ALA A 180 10.38 -12.76 -5.93
N ALA A 181 9.22 -13.37 -5.73
CA ALA A 181 8.92 -14.18 -4.54
C ALA A 181 9.87 -15.38 -4.38
N SER A 182 10.32 -15.97 -5.50
CA SER A 182 11.27 -17.09 -5.49
C SER A 182 12.72 -16.71 -5.16
N ARG A 183 13.06 -15.40 -5.20
CA ARG A 183 14.43 -14.88 -5.08
C ARG A 183 14.57 -13.81 -4.01
N LEU A 184 13.62 -13.74 -3.05
CA LEU A 184 13.67 -12.72 -2.00
C LEU A 184 15.02 -12.71 -1.27
N GLU A 185 15.48 -11.52 -0.95
CA GLU A 185 16.69 -11.27 -0.18
C GLU A 185 16.30 -10.76 1.20
N THR A 186 17.05 -11.20 2.22
CA THR A 186 16.92 -10.64 3.56
C THR A 186 17.83 -9.44 3.71
N ILE A 187 17.28 -8.31 4.13
CA ILE A 187 18.05 -7.14 4.54
C ILE A 187 17.88 -6.89 6.03
N ASN A 188 18.93 -6.39 6.69
CA ASN A 188 18.82 -5.92 8.05
C ASN A 188 18.53 -4.41 8.03
N TRP A 189 17.34 -4.04 8.51
CA TRP A 189 16.93 -2.65 8.68
C TRP A 189 16.77 -2.37 10.19
N ARG A 190 17.65 -1.56 10.73
CA ARG A 190 17.79 -1.39 12.20
C ARG A 190 18.05 -2.75 12.87
N GLU A 191 17.13 -3.25 13.71
CA GLU A 191 17.19 -4.55 14.39
C GLU A 191 16.35 -5.65 13.73
N TYR A 192 15.68 -5.34 12.60
CA TYR A 192 14.72 -6.23 11.94
C TYR A 192 15.29 -6.82 10.66
N ASP A 193 15.09 -8.10 10.45
CA ASP A 193 15.31 -8.76 9.18
C ASP A 193 14.04 -8.66 8.32
N ILE A 194 14.17 -8.08 7.13
CA ILE A 194 13.07 -7.83 6.22
C ILE A 194 13.33 -8.51 4.89
N LEU A 195 12.35 -9.25 4.38
CA LEU A 195 12.40 -9.81 3.04
C LEU A 195 12.05 -8.73 2.01
N VAL A 196 12.81 -8.66 0.93
CA VAL A 196 12.63 -7.67 -0.15
C VAL A 196 12.97 -8.29 -1.51
N PRO A 197 12.41 -7.79 -2.63
CA PRO A 197 12.77 -8.24 -3.97
C PRO A 197 14.24 -7.95 -4.28
N PRO A 198 14.91 -8.79 -5.11
CA PRO A 198 16.28 -8.53 -5.57
C PRO A 198 16.43 -7.19 -6.29
N LEU A 199 17.60 -6.55 -6.13
CA LEU A 199 17.86 -5.25 -6.77
C LEU A 199 17.83 -5.29 -8.29
N ASP A 200 18.21 -6.41 -8.92
CA ASP A 200 18.13 -6.57 -10.38
C ASP A 200 16.69 -6.52 -10.88
N ILE A 201 15.75 -7.14 -10.17
CA ILE A 201 14.31 -7.07 -10.46
C ILE A 201 13.80 -5.65 -10.27
N GLN A 202 14.13 -4.99 -9.15
CA GLN A 202 13.73 -3.61 -8.90
C GLN A 202 14.30 -2.63 -9.94
N LEU A 203 15.52 -2.89 -10.43
CA LEU A 203 16.13 -2.12 -11.51
C LEU A 203 15.38 -2.28 -12.83
N GLU A 204 15.03 -3.52 -13.20
CA GLU A 204 14.30 -3.80 -14.44
C GLU A 204 12.91 -3.17 -14.42
N VAL A 205 12.17 -3.36 -13.31
CA VAL A 205 10.85 -2.72 -13.12
C VAL A 205 10.96 -1.20 -13.19
N SER A 206 11.98 -0.62 -12.57
CA SER A 206 12.20 0.84 -12.61
C SER A 206 12.48 1.34 -14.01
N ARG A 207 13.27 0.61 -14.81
CA ARG A 207 13.53 0.93 -16.25
C ARG A 207 12.25 0.88 -17.07
N ARG A 208 11.47 -0.18 -16.95
CA ARG A 208 10.21 -0.36 -17.69
C ARG A 208 9.19 0.73 -17.35
N ARG A 209 9.19 1.23 -16.10
CA ARG A 209 8.31 2.31 -15.63
C ARG A 209 8.84 3.71 -15.94
N GLY A 210 10.03 3.87 -16.54
CA GLY A 210 10.65 5.17 -16.81
C GLY A 210 11.04 5.95 -15.55
N LEU A 211 11.40 5.26 -14.46
CA LEU A 211 11.79 5.88 -13.19
C LEU A 211 13.32 6.17 -13.19
N ASP A 212 13.77 7.06 -14.04
CA ASP A 212 15.19 7.29 -14.34
C ASP A 212 16.05 7.60 -13.12
N GLU A 213 15.55 8.39 -12.16
CA GLU A 213 16.26 8.68 -10.92
C GLU A 213 16.47 7.43 -10.07
N ARG A 214 15.43 6.58 -9.98
CA ARG A 214 15.51 5.31 -9.26
C ARG A 214 16.49 4.35 -9.95
N VAL A 215 16.44 4.25 -11.28
CA VAL A 215 17.40 3.48 -12.09
C VAL A 215 18.83 3.90 -11.80
N ARG A 216 19.11 5.20 -11.78
CA ARG A 216 20.43 5.74 -11.47
C ARG A 216 20.90 5.33 -10.07
N LYS A 217 20.06 5.50 -9.05
CA LYS A 217 20.39 5.19 -7.64
C LYS A 217 20.63 3.68 -7.45
N ILE A 218 19.80 2.81 -8.03
CA ILE A 218 20.02 1.36 -7.96
C ILE A 218 21.30 0.97 -8.67
N THR A 219 21.56 1.50 -9.87
CA THR A 219 22.78 1.19 -10.63
C THR A 219 24.03 1.61 -9.87
N GLN A 220 24.02 2.75 -9.20
CA GLN A 220 25.13 3.20 -8.37
C GLN A 220 25.40 2.26 -7.19
N SER A 221 24.34 1.76 -6.55
CA SER A 221 24.46 0.82 -5.40
C SER A 221 25.00 -0.55 -5.83
N LEU A 222 24.75 -0.99 -7.06
CA LEU A 222 25.26 -2.28 -7.56
C LEU A 222 26.76 -2.25 -7.93
N ILE A 223 27.35 -1.06 -8.05
CA ILE A 223 28.77 -0.87 -8.45
C ILE A 223 29.64 -0.57 -7.21
N SER A 224 29.04 -0.20 -6.09
CA SER A 224 29.71 0.13 -4.82
C SER A 224 30.03 -1.09 -4.00
#